data_212f9feb8907acd275ea091142f0d574
#
_entry.id   212f9feb8907acd275ea091142f0d574
#
_cell.length_a   1.000
_cell.length_b   1.000
_cell.length_c   1.000
_cell.angle_alpha   90.00
_cell.angle_beta   90.00
_cell.angle_gamma   90.00
#
_symmetry.space_group_name_H-M   'P 1'
#
loop_
_entity.id
_entity.type
_entity.pdbx_description
1 polymer ?
#
loop_
_entity_poly.entity_id
_entity_poly.type
_entity_poly.pdbx_seq_one_letter_code
_entity_poly.pdbx_strand_id
1 'polypeptide(L)'
;MDKKRKPRVVLVTGHYWYSKRRAGFHWLADAFQRLGWEVLFFTASLSWLSYLRRDHRLSYPNLWRERNRFSAAAAGLFSFVWFTPYHPANLRSGFLNKLSKPLFARYGDLPLGEAEEWIRSADLVVFESTPGLLLFRQFKRLNPGARFVYRVSDDLRLLKNHPLVLEMEEAVLPEFNLVSVPSAYMYKLFQDKTPRLRLHSHAIRKDLFDRDYPNPYLGLPGPHLVFVGVSYFDYDFLERASRTFSDAQFHIIGPLRVQIKRPNVRFYGERPFLETIPYIKFADVGLANRTYTPGAESLSDSLKIIQYTYARLPIVAPEFLRSSRHNVISYRPGEEESIKRAIQKALEMDRSSISVSDIFSWEELAQRLVEE
;
A
#
# COMPACT_ATOMS: atom_id res chain seq x y z
N MET A 1 -38.58 3.40 17.85
CA MET A 1 -37.10 3.46 17.92
C MET A 1 -36.58 3.78 16.51
N ASP A 2 -36.19 5.02 16.28
CA ASP A 2 -35.57 5.41 15.01
C ASP A 2 -34.30 4.57 14.80
N LYS A 3 -34.31 3.73 13.76
CA LYS A 3 -33.09 3.05 13.34
C LYS A 3 -32.10 4.14 12.88
N LYS A 4 -31.17 4.52 13.76
CA LYS A 4 -30.08 5.41 13.37
C LYS A 4 -29.49 4.89 12.06
N ARG A 5 -29.45 5.75 11.04
CA ARG A 5 -28.81 5.46 9.76
C ARG A 5 -27.38 4.95 10.01
N LYS A 6 -26.98 3.89 9.30
CA LYS A 6 -25.58 3.45 9.33
C LYS A 6 -24.68 4.57 8.82
N PRO A 7 -23.52 4.76 9.44
CA PRO A 7 -22.55 5.73 8.92
C PRO A 7 -22.04 5.30 7.55
N ARG A 8 -21.71 6.28 6.70
CA ARG A 8 -21.29 6.09 5.32
C ARG A 8 -19.86 6.58 5.08
N VAL A 9 -19.04 5.77 4.43
CA VAL A 9 -17.69 6.18 4.00
C VAL A 9 -17.53 6.04 2.50
N VAL A 10 -16.87 7.03 1.89
CA VAL A 10 -16.41 6.98 0.51
C VAL A 10 -14.89 6.83 0.52
N LEU A 11 -14.37 5.77 -0.09
CA LEU A 11 -12.94 5.51 -0.26
C LEU A 11 -12.54 5.82 -1.71
N VAL A 12 -11.90 6.97 -1.92
CA VAL A 12 -11.46 7.44 -3.25
C VAL A 12 -10.07 6.89 -3.54
N THR A 13 -9.98 5.97 -4.47
CA THR A 13 -8.75 5.22 -4.78
C THR A 13 -8.53 5.04 -6.29
N GLY A 14 -7.31 4.70 -6.68
CA GLY A 14 -7.00 4.27 -8.05
C GLY A 14 -7.19 2.76 -8.29
N HIS A 15 -7.52 1.99 -7.25
CA HIS A 15 -7.68 0.55 -7.36
C HIS A 15 -9.08 0.16 -7.85
N TYR A 16 -9.16 -0.99 -8.54
CA TYR A 16 -10.44 -1.61 -8.91
C TYR A 16 -10.79 -2.68 -7.88
N TRP A 17 -12.04 -2.69 -7.38
CA TRP A 17 -12.47 -3.57 -6.29
C TRP A 17 -12.18 -5.07 -6.56
N TYR A 18 -12.47 -5.54 -7.77
CA TYR A 18 -12.29 -6.95 -8.14
C TYR A 18 -10.89 -7.26 -8.70
N SER A 19 -9.89 -6.44 -8.40
CA SER A 19 -8.49 -6.73 -8.75
C SER A 19 -8.02 -8.01 -8.06
N LYS A 20 -7.25 -8.85 -8.78
CA LYS A 20 -6.65 -10.06 -8.21
C LYS A 20 -5.76 -9.78 -6.99
N ARG A 21 -5.03 -8.67 -7.02
CA ARG A 21 -4.19 -8.20 -5.91
C ARG A 21 -4.95 -7.17 -5.10
N ARG A 22 -5.10 -7.44 -3.82
CA ARG A 22 -5.72 -6.49 -2.90
C ARG A 22 -4.68 -5.51 -2.37
N ALA A 23 -4.93 -4.22 -2.53
CA ALA A 23 -4.16 -3.12 -1.97
C ALA A 23 -4.72 -2.68 -0.61
N GLY A 24 -4.05 -1.74 0.06
CA GLY A 24 -4.46 -1.24 1.37
C GLY A 24 -5.91 -0.77 1.45
N PHE A 25 -6.37 -0.04 0.43
CA PHE A 25 -7.75 0.46 0.40
C PHE A 25 -8.82 -0.65 0.29
N HIS A 26 -8.52 -1.80 -0.26
CA HIS A 26 -9.44 -2.94 -0.21
C HIS A 26 -9.62 -3.46 1.22
N TRP A 27 -8.51 -3.59 1.97
CA TRP A 27 -8.56 -4.02 3.36
C TRP A 27 -9.21 -2.99 4.26
N LEU A 28 -8.99 -1.71 3.97
CA LEU A 28 -9.65 -0.61 4.68
C LEU A 28 -11.17 -0.62 4.44
N ALA A 29 -11.62 -0.92 3.22
CA ALA A 29 -13.04 -1.08 2.90
C ALA A 29 -13.68 -2.23 3.68
N ASP A 30 -12.99 -3.41 3.71
CA ASP A 30 -13.46 -4.54 4.53
C ASP A 30 -13.51 -4.20 6.03
N ALA A 31 -12.55 -3.41 6.51
CA ALA A 31 -12.51 -2.99 7.91
C ALA A 31 -13.69 -2.07 8.25
N PHE A 32 -13.97 -1.05 7.45
CA PHE A 32 -15.14 -0.19 7.64
C PHE A 32 -16.44 -0.98 7.60
N GLN A 33 -16.57 -1.93 6.65
CA GLN A 33 -17.74 -2.80 6.57
C GLN A 33 -17.92 -3.62 7.86
N ARG A 34 -16.84 -4.22 8.39
CA ARG A 34 -16.88 -4.99 9.66
C ARG A 34 -17.22 -4.12 10.87
N LEU A 35 -16.84 -2.85 10.84
CA LEU A 35 -17.21 -1.85 11.85
C LEU A 35 -18.66 -1.33 11.67
N GLY A 36 -19.42 -1.88 10.74
CA GLY A 36 -20.83 -1.56 10.54
C GLY A 36 -21.11 -0.36 9.64
N TRP A 37 -20.10 0.17 8.96
CA TRP A 37 -20.26 1.26 7.98
C TRP A 37 -20.82 0.75 6.65
N GLU A 38 -21.57 1.61 5.96
CA GLU A 38 -21.83 1.46 4.54
C GLU A 38 -20.66 2.08 3.77
N VAL A 39 -20.08 1.32 2.85
CA VAL A 39 -18.84 1.67 2.15
C VAL A 39 -19.07 1.85 0.67
N LEU A 40 -18.65 2.98 0.11
CA LEU A 40 -18.49 3.17 -1.31
C LEU A 40 -17.01 3.10 -1.69
N PHE A 41 -16.61 2.05 -2.38
CA PHE A 41 -15.29 1.93 -2.98
C PHE A 41 -15.30 2.63 -4.35
N PHE A 42 -14.84 3.89 -4.36
CA PHE A 42 -14.88 4.76 -5.52
C PHE A 42 -13.56 4.68 -6.29
N THR A 43 -13.57 3.97 -7.42
CA THR A 43 -12.41 3.83 -8.31
C THR A 43 -12.32 5.03 -9.25
N ALA A 44 -11.33 5.89 -9.04
CA ALA A 44 -11.02 7.04 -9.90
C ALA A 44 -9.93 6.72 -10.94
N SER A 45 -9.62 7.70 -11.79
CA SER A 45 -8.49 7.66 -12.73
C SER A 45 -8.58 6.55 -13.80
N LEU A 46 -9.81 6.34 -14.30
CA LEU A 46 -10.09 5.50 -15.47
C LEU A 46 -10.80 6.32 -16.55
N SER A 47 -10.33 6.23 -17.78
CA SER A 47 -10.86 6.99 -18.92
C SER A 47 -10.47 6.35 -20.24
N TRP A 48 -10.87 6.96 -21.36
CA TRP A 48 -10.39 6.56 -22.70
C TRP A 48 -8.87 6.62 -22.84
N LEU A 49 -8.18 7.51 -22.09
CA LEU A 49 -6.72 7.51 -22.04
C LEU A 49 -6.14 6.22 -21.43
N SER A 50 -6.83 5.62 -20.48
CA SER A 50 -6.46 4.32 -19.91
C SER A 50 -6.48 3.23 -20.98
N TYR A 51 -7.46 3.26 -21.88
CA TYR A 51 -7.53 2.34 -23.02
C TYR A 51 -6.35 2.49 -23.96
N LEU A 52 -6.05 3.72 -24.38
CA LEU A 52 -4.90 4.01 -25.23
C LEU A 52 -3.57 3.60 -24.60
N ARG A 53 -3.48 3.65 -23.28
CA ARG A 53 -2.28 3.29 -22.49
C ARG A 53 -2.22 1.82 -22.09
N ARG A 54 -3.19 1.03 -22.49
CA ARG A 54 -3.33 -0.39 -22.15
C ARG A 54 -3.25 -0.62 -20.65
N ASP A 55 -4.01 0.18 -19.88
CA ASP A 55 -4.09 0.03 -18.43
C ASP A 55 -4.59 -1.38 -18.08
N HIS A 56 -3.84 -2.09 -17.25
CA HIS A 56 -4.14 -3.47 -16.88
C HIS A 56 -5.52 -3.64 -16.24
N ARG A 57 -6.07 -2.59 -15.60
CA ARG A 57 -7.42 -2.64 -15.00
C ARG A 57 -8.50 -2.89 -16.04
N LEU A 58 -8.29 -2.44 -17.28
CA LEU A 58 -9.24 -2.66 -18.38
C LEU A 58 -9.28 -4.12 -18.87
N SER A 59 -8.34 -4.96 -18.44
CA SER A 59 -8.37 -6.41 -18.75
C SER A 59 -9.40 -7.17 -17.91
N TYR A 60 -9.97 -6.55 -16.86
CA TYR A 60 -11.02 -7.18 -16.06
C TYR A 60 -12.37 -7.11 -16.80
N PRO A 61 -12.99 -8.24 -17.19
CA PRO A 61 -14.19 -8.23 -18.06
C PRO A 61 -15.37 -7.45 -17.47
N ASN A 62 -15.54 -7.52 -16.15
CA ASN A 62 -16.69 -6.88 -15.48
C ASN A 62 -16.55 -5.36 -15.38
N LEU A 63 -15.35 -4.79 -15.46
CA LEU A 63 -15.13 -3.36 -15.33
C LEU A 63 -15.98 -2.55 -16.33
N TRP A 64 -16.10 -3.05 -17.57
CA TRP A 64 -16.90 -2.38 -18.61
C TRP A 64 -18.41 -2.35 -18.31
N ARG A 65 -18.94 -3.36 -17.60
CA ARG A 65 -20.35 -3.41 -17.17
C ARG A 65 -20.60 -2.54 -15.96
N GLU A 66 -19.60 -2.40 -15.07
CA GLU A 66 -19.70 -1.68 -13.80
C GLU A 66 -19.35 -0.20 -13.92
N ARG A 67 -18.83 0.26 -15.08
CA ARG A 67 -18.49 1.66 -15.29
C ARG A 67 -19.70 2.58 -15.08
N ASN A 68 -19.50 3.60 -14.23
CA ASN A 68 -20.51 4.62 -13.90
C ASN A 68 -21.83 4.04 -13.35
N ARG A 69 -21.76 2.87 -12.70
CA ARG A 69 -22.88 2.20 -12.04
C ARG A 69 -22.44 1.63 -10.70
N PHE A 70 -23.37 1.54 -9.78
CA PHE A 70 -23.13 0.82 -8.53
C PHE A 70 -23.12 -0.68 -8.76
N SER A 71 -22.13 -1.35 -8.17
CA SER A 71 -22.05 -2.81 -8.07
C SER A 71 -22.01 -3.19 -6.59
N ALA A 72 -22.97 -3.97 -6.13
CA ALA A 72 -22.96 -4.51 -4.77
C ALA A 72 -21.86 -5.59 -4.66
N ALA A 73 -20.81 -5.28 -3.91
CA ALA A 73 -19.68 -6.19 -3.70
C ALA A 73 -19.90 -7.13 -2.50
N ALA A 74 -20.57 -6.62 -1.47
CA ALA A 74 -21.01 -7.35 -0.28
C ALA A 74 -22.12 -6.58 0.41
N ALA A 75 -22.73 -7.13 1.47
CA ALA A 75 -23.74 -6.43 2.25
C ALA A 75 -23.15 -5.13 2.84
N GLY A 76 -23.68 -3.98 2.43
CA GLY A 76 -23.21 -2.66 2.86
C GLY A 76 -21.89 -2.20 2.21
N LEU A 77 -21.38 -2.91 1.21
CA LEU A 77 -20.20 -2.50 0.45
C LEU A 77 -20.51 -2.45 -1.04
N PHE A 78 -20.30 -1.29 -1.63
CA PHE A 78 -20.57 -0.99 -3.03
C PHE A 78 -19.27 -0.58 -3.75
N SER A 79 -19.11 -1.02 -4.99
CA SER A 79 -18.06 -0.58 -5.91
C SER A 79 -18.67 0.37 -6.94
N PHE A 80 -17.97 1.45 -7.22
CA PHE A 80 -18.30 2.37 -8.29
C PHE A 80 -17.05 2.70 -9.10
N VAL A 81 -17.06 2.35 -10.38
CA VAL A 81 -15.98 2.67 -11.31
C VAL A 81 -16.31 3.95 -12.05
N TRP A 82 -15.70 5.05 -11.64
CA TRP A 82 -15.88 6.33 -12.31
C TRP A 82 -15.04 6.40 -13.57
N PHE A 83 -15.67 6.12 -14.70
CA PHE A 83 -15.06 6.14 -16.01
C PHE A 83 -15.39 7.45 -16.73
N THR A 84 -14.36 8.22 -17.08
CA THR A 84 -14.48 9.58 -17.60
C THR A 84 -13.93 9.71 -19.02
N PRO A 85 -14.20 10.80 -19.74
CA PRO A 85 -13.60 11.04 -21.03
C PRO A 85 -12.05 11.09 -20.97
N TYR A 86 -11.50 11.69 -19.93
CA TYR A 86 -10.06 11.82 -19.67
C TYR A 86 -9.77 11.83 -18.18
N HIS A 87 -8.52 11.60 -17.79
CA HIS A 87 -8.01 11.78 -16.44
C HIS A 87 -6.58 12.34 -16.49
N PRO A 88 -6.06 12.95 -15.41
CA PRO A 88 -4.68 13.41 -15.35
C PRO A 88 -3.70 12.26 -15.53
N ALA A 89 -3.03 12.23 -16.67
CA ALA A 89 -2.05 11.21 -17.02
C ALA A 89 -0.75 11.86 -17.48
N ASN A 90 0.39 11.41 -16.96
CA ASN A 90 1.69 11.91 -17.39
C ASN A 90 1.96 11.56 -18.87
N LEU A 91 2.07 12.57 -19.71
CA LEU A 91 2.27 12.43 -21.16
C LEU A 91 3.77 12.23 -21.53
N ARG A 92 4.64 12.03 -20.54
CA ARG A 92 6.10 11.78 -20.70
C ARG A 92 6.86 12.90 -21.42
N SER A 93 6.28 14.09 -21.53
CA SER A 93 6.86 15.29 -22.09
C SER A 93 6.46 16.49 -21.23
N GLY A 94 7.43 17.30 -20.81
CA GLY A 94 7.15 18.50 -20.02
C GLY A 94 6.24 19.48 -20.78
N PHE A 95 6.47 19.65 -22.10
CA PHE A 95 5.65 20.48 -22.97
C PHE A 95 4.21 19.98 -23.05
N LEU A 96 4.00 18.67 -23.31
CA LEU A 96 2.66 18.08 -23.39
C LEU A 96 1.94 18.11 -22.04
N ASN A 97 2.64 17.89 -20.94
CA ASN A 97 2.07 18.02 -19.60
C ASN A 97 1.63 19.47 -19.32
N LYS A 98 2.42 20.47 -19.75
CA LYS A 98 2.04 21.88 -19.60
C LYS A 98 0.81 22.22 -20.46
N LEU A 99 0.78 21.76 -21.71
CA LEU A 99 -0.33 22.00 -22.64
C LEU A 99 -1.63 21.33 -22.17
N SER A 100 -1.56 20.12 -21.62
CA SER A 100 -2.74 19.37 -21.14
C SER A 100 -3.25 19.81 -19.77
N LYS A 101 -2.48 20.61 -19.01
CA LYS A 101 -2.83 21.02 -17.64
C LYS A 101 -4.20 21.69 -17.53
N PRO A 102 -4.60 22.68 -18.41
CA PRO A 102 -5.92 23.30 -18.31
C PRO A 102 -7.07 22.31 -18.50
N LEU A 103 -6.92 21.33 -19.41
CA LEU A 103 -7.90 20.28 -19.62
C LEU A 103 -8.00 19.39 -18.39
N PHE A 104 -6.85 18.91 -17.88
CA PHE A 104 -6.82 18.00 -16.75
C PHE A 104 -7.24 18.65 -15.43
N ALA A 105 -7.10 19.97 -15.30
CA ALA A 105 -7.63 20.70 -14.15
C ALA A 105 -9.16 20.61 -14.05
N ARG A 106 -9.86 20.48 -15.18
CA ARG A 106 -11.32 20.30 -15.22
C ARG A 106 -11.77 18.87 -14.85
N TYR A 107 -10.85 17.94 -14.67
CA TYR A 107 -11.18 16.57 -14.25
C TYR A 107 -11.98 16.54 -12.95
N GLY A 108 -11.63 17.41 -12.01
CA GLY A 108 -12.32 17.53 -10.73
C GLY A 108 -13.74 18.16 -10.82
N ASP A 109 -14.19 18.61 -11.99
CA ASP A 109 -15.53 19.19 -12.21
C ASP A 109 -16.41 18.30 -13.11
N LEU A 110 -15.91 17.15 -13.54
CA LEU A 110 -16.69 16.21 -14.35
C LEU A 110 -17.86 15.62 -13.55
N PRO A 111 -19.00 15.32 -14.20
CA PRO A 111 -20.17 14.75 -13.54
C PRO A 111 -19.85 13.43 -12.82
N LEU A 112 -20.31 13.30 -11.60
CA LEU A 112 -20.12 12.09 -10.78
C LEU A 112 -21.21 11.03 -11.01
N GLY A 113 -22.28 11.40 -11.72
CA GLY A 113 -23.39 10.51 -12.00
C GLY A 113 -24.07 10.01 -10.73
N GLU A 114 -24.40 8.73 -10.69
CA GLU A 114 -25.09 8.11 -9.55
C GLU A 114 -24.34 8.25 -8.22
N ALA A 115 -23.01 8.41 -8.25
CA ALA A 115 -22.22 8.53 -7.03
C ALA A 115 -22.45 9.85 -6.27
N GLU A 116 -22.99 10.87 -6.90
CA GLU A 116 -23.18 12.20 -6.30
C GLU A 116 -24.07 12.16 -5.05
N GLU A 117 -25.20 11.45 -5.11
CA GLU A 117 -26.11 11.33 -3.96
C GLU A 117 -25.46 10.60 -2.78
N TRP A 118 -24.68 9.55 -3.06
CA TRP A 118 -23.92 8.87 -2.02
C TRP A 118 -22.91 9.80 -1.35
N ILE A 119 -22.17 10.59 -2.15
CA ILE A 119 -21.17 11.53 -1.64
C ILE A 119 -21.85 12.61 -0.78
N ARG A 120 -23.02 13.13 -1.18
CA ARG A 120 -23.79 14.09 -0.39
C ARG A 120 -24.21 13.58 0.98
N SER A 121 -24.37 12.28 1.11
CA SER A 121 -24.82 11.62 2.35
C SER A 121 -23.68 10.94 3.14
N ALA A 122 -22.43 11.04 2.70
CA ALA A 122 -21.30 10.44 3.36
C ALA A 122 -20.94 11.17 4.67
N ASP A 123 -20.60 10.43 5.70
CA ASP A 123 -20.09 10.97 6.96
C ASP A 123 -18.55 11.14 6.91
N LEU A 124 -17.88 10.30 6.10
CA LEU A 124 -16.44 10.28 5.95
C LEU A 124 -16.06 10.09 4.46
N VAL A 125 -15.06 10.83 4.01
CA VAL A 125 -14.43 10.65 2.70
C VAL A 125 -12.93 10.48 2.89
N VAL A 126 -12.38 9.33 2.47
CA VAL A 126 -10.96 9.03 2.56
C VAL A 126 -10.35 9.04 1.17
N PHE A 127 -9.38 9.91 0.94
CA PHE A 127 -8.63 10.00 -0.30
C PHE A 127 -7.31 9.24 -0.20
N GLU A 128 -6.99 8.46 -1.22
CA GLU A 128 -5.67 7.88 -1.43
C GLU A 128 -4.76 8.84 -2.21
N SER A 129 -3.44 8.67 -2.12
CA SER A 129 -2.44 9.40 -2.92
C SER A 129 -2.51 9.01 -4.41
N THR A 130 -3.52 9.50 -5.09
CA THR A 130 -3.84 9.21 -6.49
C THR A 130 -4.35 10.46 -7.21
N PRO A 131 -4.49 10.46 -8.55
CA PRO A 131 -5.15 11.55 -9.27
C PRO A 131 -6.60 11.84 -8.82
N GLY A 132 -7.20 10.94 -8.04
CA GLY A 132 -8.50 11.18 -7.38
C GLY A 132 -8.51 12.42 -6.47
N LEU A 133 -7.36 12.91 -6.01
CA LEU A 133 -7.23 14.15 -5.24
C LEU A 133 -7.82 15.38 -5.97
N LEU A 134 -7.88 15.39 -7.30
CA LEU A 134 -8.51 16.48 -8.04
C LEU A 134 -10.02 16.58 -7.76
N LEU A 135 -10.65 15.53 -7.24
CA LEU A 135 -12.06 15.52 -6.86
C LEU A 135 -12.33 16.19 -5.50
N PHE A 136 -11.30 16.46 -4.71
CA PHE A 136 -11.44 16.95 -3.34
C PHE A 136 -12.38 18.17 -3.25
N ARG A 137 -12.14 19.19 -4.06
CA ARG A 137 -12.94 20.43 -4.03
C ARG A 137 -14.39 20.21 -4.45
N GLN A 138 -14.63 19.32 -5.43
CA GLN A 138 -15.99 18.97 -5.84
C GLN A 138 -16.74 18.23 -4.71
N PHE A 139 -16.09 17.24 -4.09
CA PHE A 139 -16.69 16.50 -2.97
C PHE A 139 -16.97 17.41 -1.79
N LYS A 140 -16.06 18.34 -1.49
CA LYS A 140 -16.24 19.30 -0.39
C LYS A 140 -17.38 20.29 -0.66
N ARG A 141 -17.59 20.71 -1.91
CA ARG A 141 -18.76 21.53 -2.30
C ARG A 141 -20.06 20.74 -2.17
N LEU A 142 -20.07 19.45 -2.55
CA LEU A 142 -21.26 18.61 -2.47
C LEU A 142 -21.64 18.25 -1.03
N ASN A 143 -20.67 18.07 -0.18
CA ASN A 143 -20.89 17.69 1.22
C ASN A 143 -19.85 18.38 2.14
N PRO A 144 -20.08 19.66 2.48
CA PRO A 144 -19.17 20.39 3.37
C PRO A 144 -19.17 19.87 4.80
N GLY A 145 -20.18 19.11 5.20
CA GLY A 145 -20.32 18.52 6.55
C GLY A 145 -19.57 17.19 6.74
N ALA A 146 -19.14 16.55 5.66
CA ALA A 146 -18.38 15.32 5.77
C ALA A 146 -16.99 15.57 6.36
N ARG A 147 -16.46 14.57 7.04
CA ARG A 147 -15.05 14.53 7.42
C ARG A 147 -14.20 14.10 6.23
N PHE A 148 -13.14 14.85 5.92
CA PHE A 148 -12.23 14.58 4.82
C PHE A 148 -10.87 14.13 5.35
N VAL A 149 -10.45 12.94 4.98
CA VAL A 149 -9.17 12.33 5.40
C VAL A 149 -8.31 12.06 4.19
N TYR A 150 -7.05 12.44 4.26
CA TYR A 150 -6.04 12.05 3.29
C TYR A 150 -5.18 10.92 3.86
N ARG A 151 -5.37 9.70 3.36
CA ARG A 151 -4.53 8.54 3.68
C ARG A 151 -3.47 8.38 2.61
N VAL A 152 -2.28 8.83 2.89
CA VAL A 152 -1.13 8.73 2.00
C VAL A 152 -0.70 7.26 1.93
N SER A 153 -0.78 6.64 0.76
CA SER A 153 -0.28 5.29 0.51
C SER A 153 1.15 5.32 -0.02
N ASP A 154 1.42 6.24 -0.95
CA ASP A 154 2.70 6.40 -1.63
C ASP A 154 3.06 7.88 -1.76
N ASP A 155 4.35 8.17 -1.89
CA ASP A 155 4.85 9.49 -2.20
C ASP A 155 4.57 9.85 -3.68
N LEU A 156 3.65 10.78 -3.91
CA LEU A 156 3.24 11.19 -5.27
C LEU A 156 4.39 11.71 -6.12
N ARG A 157 5.48 12.23 -5.51
CA ARG A 157 6.67 12.73 -6.23
C ARG A 157 7.43 11.58 -6.90
N LEU A 158 7.32 10.36 -6.36
CA LEU A 158 7.96 9.16 -6.90
C LEU A 158 7.10 8.43 -7.93
N LEU A 159 5.82 8.76 -7.97
CA LEU A 159 4.88 8.18 -8.92
C LEU A 159 4.92 8.97 -10.24
N LYS A 160 4.80 8.25 -11.34
CA LYS A 160 4.78 8.86 -12.69
C LYS A 160 3.41 9.48 -13.00
N ASN A 161 2.89 10.32 -12.09
CA ASN A 161 1.66 11.06 -12.27
C ASN A 161 1.87 12.31 -13.13
N HIS A 162 0.78 12.92 -13.59
CA HIS A 162 0.83 14.27 -14.16
C HIS A 162 1.23 15.27 -13.07
N PRO A 163 2.08 16.29 -13.35
CA PRO A 163 2.52 17.27 -12.34
C PRO A 163 1.37 17.95 -11.59
N LEU A 164 0.24 18.16 -12.25
CA LEU A 164 -0.97 18.73 -11.65
C LEU A 164 -1.45 17.95 -10.40
N VAL A 165 -1.19 16.65 -10.32
CA VAL A 165 -1.62 15.85 -9.15
C VAL A 165 -0.85 16.26 -7.90
N LEU A 166 0.45 16.51 -8.03
CA LEU A 166 1.27 17.00 -6.92
C LEU A 166 0.91 18.43 -6.54
N GLU A 167 0.67 19.31 -7.53
CA GLU A 167 0.21 20.67 -7.29
C GLU A 167 -1.14 20.68 -6.54
N MET A 168 -2.04 19.76 -6.90
CA MET A 168 -3.32 19.62 -6.21
C MET A 168 -3.13 19.10 -4.79
N GLU A 169 -2.28 18.08 -4.58
CA GLU A 169 -1.95 17.61 -3.23
C GLU A 169 -1.53 18.76 -2.33
N GLU A 170 -0.55 19.56 -2.78
CA GLU A 170 -0.04 20.72 -2.02
C GLU A 170 -1.14 21.76 -1.74
N ALA A 171 -2.00 22.01 -2.71
CA ALA A 171 -3.06 23.02 -2.60
C ALA A 171 -4.19 22.61 -1.63
N VAL A 172 -4.53 21.30 -1.56
CA VAL A 172 -5.68 20.83 -0.74
C VAL A 172 -5.27 20.25 0.61
N LEU A 173 -3.98 19.98 0.80
CA LEU A 173 -3.44 19.35 2.01
C LEU A 173 -3.88 20.07 3.31
N PRO A 174 -3.86 21.41 3.41
CA PRO A 174 -4.31 22.12 4.61
C PRO A 174 -5.81 22.05 4.87
N GLU A 175 -6.59 21.64 3.85
CA GLU A 175 -8.06 21.59 3.93
C GLU A 175 -8.59 20.27 4.47
N PHE A 176 -7.77 19.21 4.54
CA PHE A 176 -8.15 17.93 5.12
C PHE A 176 -8.32 18.02 6.65
N ASN A 177 -9.27 17.28 7.19
CA ASN A 177 -9.48 17.15 8.63
C ASN A 177 -8.39 16.29 9.29
N LEU A 178 -7.80 15.36 8.52
CA LEU A 178 -6.70 14.51 8.95
C LEU A 178 -5.84 14.15 7.73
N VAL A 179 -4.53 14.24 7.92
CA VAL A 179 -3.53 13.69 6.98
C VAL A 179 -2.81 12.56 7.67
N SER A 180 -3.01 11.34 7.20
CA SER A 180 -2.49 10.10 7.77
C SER A 180 -1.37 9.55 6.89
N VAL A 181 -0.16 9.47 7.43
CA VAL A 181 1.05 9.02 6.70
C VAL A 181 1.61 7.73 7.29
N PRO A 182 2.19 6.81 6.47
CA PRO A 182 2.54 5.47 6.91
C PRO A 182 3.92 5.34 7.55
N SER A 183 4.81 6.32 7.43
CA SER A 183 6.19 6.20 7.88
C SER A 183 6.75 7.51 8.43
N ALA A 184 7.80 7.41 9.25
CA ALA A 184 8.51 8.57 9.78
C ALA A 184 9.12 9.43 8.65
N TYR A 185 9.54 8.82 7.55
CA TYR A 185 9.98 9.54 6.35
C TYR A 185 8.86 10.43 5.79
N MET A 186 7.67 9.86 5.59
CA MET A 186 6.52 10.62 5.10
C MET A 186 6.08 11.68 6.11
N TYR A 187 6.15 11.38 7.40
CA TYR A 187 5.84 12.37 8.44
C TYR A 187 6.72 13.62 8.31
N LYS A 188 8.05 13.47 8.21
CA LYS A 188 8.99 14.58 8.01
C LYS A 188 8.70 15.37 6.73
N LEU A 189 8.21 14.72 5.70
CA LEU A 189 7.88 15.34 4.42
C LEU A 189 6.66 16.26 4.49
N PHE A 190 5.71 15.95 5.38
CA PHE A 190 4.43 16.64 5.49
C PHE A 190 4.29 17.52 6.74
N GLN A 191 5.19 17.42 7.72
CA GLN A 191 5.06 18.06 9.04
C GLN A 191 4.88 19.58 8.99
N ASP A 192 5.54 20.26 8.05
CA ASP A 192 5.47 21.71 7.89
C ASP A 192 4.33 22.16 6.96
N LYS A 193 3.57 21.21 6.39
CA LYS A 193 2.52 21.47 5.39
C LYS A 193 1.11 21.44 5.99
N THR A 194 0.91 20.78 7.11
CA THR A 194 -0.39 20.71 7.79
C THR A 194 -0.24 20.39 9.29
N PRO A 195 -0.97 21.09 10.17
CA PRO A 195 -0.98 20.76 11.60
C PRO A 195 -1.79 19.49 11.94
N ARG A 196 -2.57 18.98 10.97
CA ARG A 196 -3.46 17.83 11.14
C ARG A 196 -2.80 16.52 10.68
N LEU A 197 -1.48 16.43 10.84
CA LEU A 197 -0.67 15.28 10.45
C LEU A 197 -0.63 14.24 11.56
N ARG A 198 -0.81 12.96 11.19
CA ARG A 198 -0.65 11.81 12.10
C ARG A 198 0.17 10.72 11.44
N LEU A 199 1.01 10.08 12.24
CA LEU A 199 1.78 8.90 11.83
C LEU A 199 0.95 7.65 12.15
N HIS A 200 0.40 7.02 11.13
CA HIS A 200 -0.27 5.72 11.22
C HIS A 200 0.45 4.74 10.31
N SER A 201 1.15 3.77 10.85
CA SER A 201 1.82 2.73 10.05
C SER A 201 0.84 2.03 9.11
N HIS A 202 1.36 1.25 8.17
CA HIS A 202 0.50 0.34 7.41
C HIS A 202 -0.14 -0.68 8.36
N ALA A 203 -1.42 -0.93 8.15
CA ALA A 203 -2.16 -1.94 8.89
C ALA A 203 -2.01 -3.33 8.27
N ILE A 204 -2.25 -4.36 9.06
CA ILE A 204 -2.22 -5.75 8.61
C ILE A 204 -3.50 -6.50 9.04
N ARG A 205 -3.68 -7.69 8.53
CA ARG A 205 -4.70 -8.64 8.96
C ARG A 205 -4.16 -9.45 10.12
N LYS A 206 -4.14 -8.86 11.34
CA LYS A 206 -3.67 -9.54 12.57
C LYS A 206 -4.36 -10.89 12.74
N ASP A 207 -5.67 -10.92 12.53
CA ASP A 207 -6.51 -12.13 12.60
C ASP A 207 -6.04 -13.28 11.72
N LEU A 208 -5.38 -12.98 10.59
CA LEU A 208 -4.79 -14.00 9.73
C LEU A 208 -3.42 -14.44 10.23
N PHE A 209 -2.61 -13.52 10.75
CA PHE A 209 -1.30 -13.87 11.31
C PHE A 209 -1.43 -14.66 12.62
N ASP A 210 -2.48 -14.44 13.40
CA ASP A 210 -2.70 -15.09 14.70
C ASP A 210 -3.24 -16.53 14.58
N ARG A 211 -3.67 -16.94 13.39
CA ARG A 211 -4.12 -18.32 13.12
C ARG A 211 -2.97 -19.32 13.25
N ASP A 212 -3.33 -20.54 13.55
CA ASP A 212 -2.42 -21.65 13.45
C ASP A 212 -2.22 -22.08 12.01
N TYR A 213 -0.97 -22.35 11.66
CA TYR A 213 -0.56 -22.83 10.34
C TYR A 213 0.42 -23.99 10.49
N PRO A 214 0.43 -24.95 9.56
CA PRO A 214 1.51 -25.92 9.50
C PRO A 214 2.83 -25.22 9.15
N ASN A 215 3.90 -25.67 9.80
CA ASN A 215 5.23 -25.14 9.52
C ASN A 215 5.71 -25.63 8.13
N PRO A 216 5.90 -24.74 7.14
CA PRO A 216 6.32 -25.10 5.78
C PRO A 216 7.78 -25.57 5.70
N TYR A 217 8.54 -25.41 6.78
CA TYR A 217 9.96 -25.76 6.86
C TYR A 217 10.20 -27.07 7.61
N LEU A 218 9.15 -27.74 8.07
CA LEU A 218 9.30 -28.96 8.84
C LEU A 218 10.14 -30.02 8.08
N GLY A 219 11.18 -30.51 8.73
CA GLY A 219 12.13 -31.48 8.13
C GLY A 219 13.16 -30.88 7.17
N LEU A 220 13.16 -29.57 6.98
CA LEU A 220 14.23 -28.89 6.23
C LEU A 220 15.33 -28.40 7.19
N PRO A 221 16.61 -28.46 6.79
CA PRO A 221 17.68 -27.85 7.56
C PRO A 221 17.50 -26.33 7.57
N GLY A 222 17.77 -25.69 8.71
CA GLY A 222 17.72 -24.23 8.88
C GLY A 222 19.10 -23.63 9.09
N PRO A 223 19.19 -22.28 9.29
CA PRO A 223 18.10 -21.32 9.44
C PRO A 223 17.38 -20.96 8.14
N HIS A 224 16.16 -20.48 8.26
CA HIS A 224 15.28 -20.12 7.14
C HIS A 224 15.15 -18.61 6.98
N LEU A 225 15.57 -18.07 5.83
CA LEU A 225 15.48 -16.66 5.49
C LEU A 225 14.39 -16.48 4.41
N VAL A 226 13.41 -15.60 4.62
CA VAL A 226 12.27 -15.47 3.73
C VAL A 226 12.19 -14.09 3.07
N PHE A 227 11.99 -14.06 1.77
CA PHE A 227 11.57 -12.88 1.01
C PHE A 227 10.16 -13.07 0.45
N VAL A 228 9.27 -12.11 0.70
CA VAL A 228 7.95 -12.03 0.04
C VAL A 228 7.83 -10.69 -0.65
N GLY A 229 7.71 -10.66 -1.98
CA GLY A 229 7.60 -9.39 -2.70
C GLY A 229 7.60 -9.50 -4.22
N VAL A 230 7.34 -8.37 -4.88
CA VAL A 230 7.07 -8.33 -6.33
C VAL A 230 8.01 -7.42 -7.14
N SER A 231 8.80 -6.55 -6.50
CA SER A 231 9.56 -5.53 -7.22
C SER A 231 10.89 -5.17 -6.55
N TYR A 232 11.79 -4.67 -7.37
CA TYR A 232 13.10 -4.14 -6.96
C TYR A 232 13.94 -5.12 -6.13
N PHE A 233 13.81 -6.42 -6.40
CA PHE A 233 14.57 -7.45 -5.69
C PHE A 233 16.08 -7.31 -5.98
N ASP A 234 16.89 -7.34 -4.94
CA ASP A 234 18.36 -7.30 -5.05
C ASP A 234 18.90 -8.72 -5.23
N TYR A 235 19.25 -9.06 -6.45
CA TYR A 235 19.82 -10.35 -6.81
C TYR A 235 21.29 -10.49 -6.37
N ASP A 236 22.06 -9.40 -6.35
CA ASP A 236 23.46 -9.41 -5.88
C ASP A 236 23.53 -9.73 -4.39
N PHE A 237 22.62 -9.14 -3.60
CA PHE A 237 22.47 -9.53 -2.19
C PHE A 237 22.21 -11.02 -2.05
N LEU A 238 21.23 -11.58 -2.78
CA LEU A 238 20.90 -13.00 -2.66
C LEU A 238 22.06 -13.90 -3.07
N GLU A 239 22.78 -13.55 -4.15
CA GLU A 239 23.95 -14.32 -4.63
C GLU A 239 25.05 -14.38 -3.57
N ARG A 240 25.42 -13.24 -2.98
CA ARG A 240 26.44 -13.15 -1.92
C ARG A 240 25.98 -13.85 -0.64
N ALA A 241 24.77 -13.55 -0.17
CA ALA A 241 24.23 -14.11 1.06
C ALA A 241 24.13 -15.64 1.00
N SER A 242 23.59 -16.19 -0.11
CA SER A 242 23.44 -17.65 -0.25
C SER A 242 24.76 -18.40 -0.43
N ARG A 243 25.80 -17.72 -0.92
CA ARG A 243 27.14 -18.28 -0.98
C ARG A 243 27.80 -18.31 0.41
N THR A 244 27.68 -17.20 1.15
CA THR A 244 28.31 -17.03 2.47
C THR A 244 27.65 -17.91 3.54
N PHE A 245 26.32 -18.08 3.44
CA PHE A 245 25.53 -18.90 4.37
C PHE A 245 25.01 -20.16 3.68
N SER A 246 25.94 -21.08 3.34
CA SER A 246 25.60 -22.32 2.62
C SER A 246 24.62 -23.23 3.38
N ASP A 247 24.63 -23.16 4.71
CA ASP A 247 23.79 -23.97 5.59
C ASP A 247 22.40 -23.36 5.83
N ALA A 248 22.23 -22.09 5.48
CA ALA A 248 20.93 -21.40 5.57
C ALA A 248 20.10 -21.62 4.31
N GLN A 249 18.77 -21.65 4.46
CA GLN A 249 17.82 -21.83 3.37
C GLN A 249 17.15 -20.49 3.02
N PHE A 250 17.20 -20.10 1.76
CA PHE A 250 16.61 -18.86 1.25
C PHE A 250 15.32 -19.16 0.50
N HIS A 251 14.20 -18.67 1.03
CA HIS A 251 12.85 -18.88 0.50
C HIS A 251 12.35 -17.62 -0.18
N ILE A 252 12.25 -17.63 -1.50
CA ILE A 252 11.93 -16.46 -2.32
C ILE A 252 10.54 -16.59 -2.93
N ILE A 253 9.60 -15.77 -2.47
CA ILE A 253 8.19 -15.80 -2.89
C ILE A 253 7.86 -14.51 -3.63
N GLY A 254 7.48 -14.64 -4.89
CA GLY A 254 7.11 -13.51 -5.76
C GLY A 254 7.30 -13.83 -7.23
N PRO A 255 6.72 -13.02 -8.14
CA PRO A 255 6.80 -13.21 -9.59
C PRO A 255 8.15 -12.71 -10.15
N LEU A 256 9.26 -13.20 -9.58
CA LEU A 256 10.61 -12.82 -9.99
C LEU A 256 11.01 -13.57 -11.26
N ARG A 257 11.57 -12.86 -12.23
CA ARG A 257 11.91 -13.42 -13.55
C ARG A 257 13.25 -14.14 -13.57
N VAL A 258 14.22 -13.66 -12.77
CA VAL A 258 15.56 -14.24 -12.68
C VAL A 258 15.59 -15.19 -11.49
N GLN A 259 16.20 -16.35 -11.67
CA GLN A 259 16.40 -17.34 -10.61
C GLN A 259 17.87 -17.66 -10.47
N ILE A 260 18.36 -17.59 -9.24
CA ILE A 260 19.72 -18.02 -8.90
C ILE A 260 19.69 -19.52 -8.62
N LYS A 261 20.52 -20.28 -9.33
CA LYS A 261 20.61 -21.73 -9.17
C LYS A 261 21.63 -22.09 -8.09
N ARG A 262 21.17 -22.20 -6.83
CA ARG A 262 21.95 -22.67 -5.69
C ARG A 262 21.15 -23.71 -4.89
N PRO A 263 21.80 -24.72 -4.29
CA PRO A 263 21.10 -25.78 -3.55
C PRO A 263 20.24 -25.24 -2.39
N ASN A 264 20.67 -24.14 -1.77
CA ASN A 264 20.04 -23.51 -0.61
C ASN A 264 19.11 -22.34 -0.97
N VAL A 265 18.78 -22.15 -2.24
CA VAL A 265 17.84 -21.08 -2.70
C VAL A 265 16.64 -21.70 -3.39
N ARG A 266 15.44 -21.40 -2.90
CA ARG A 266 14.17 -21.91 -3.44
C ARG A 266 13.28 -20.75 -3.88
N PHE A 267 12.90 -20.75 -5.16
CA PHE A 267 11.94 -19.82 -5.74
C PHE A 267 10.55 -20.48 -5.84
N TYR A 268 9.55 -19.89 -5.20
CA TYR A 268 8.18 -20.43 -5.14
C TYR A 268 7.23 -19.81 -6.16
N GLY A 269 7.70 -18.77 -6.90
CA GLY A 269 6.82 -17.98 -7.77
C GLY A 269 5.84 -17.11 -6.98
N GLU A 270 4.82 -16.59 -7.66
CA GLU A 270 3.76 -15.81 -7.03
C GLU A 270 2.79 -16.74 -6.28
N ARG A 271 2.50 -16.40 -5.02
CA ARG A 271 1.56 -17.13 -4.16
C ARG A 271 0.45 -16.20 -3.69
N PRO A 272 -0.77 -16.71 -3.47
CA PRO A 272 -1.81 -15.98 -2.77
C PRO A 272 -1.33 -15.52 -1.39
N PHE A 273 -1.78 -14.35 -0.95
CA PHE A 273 -1.34 -13.75 0.33
C PHE A 273 -1.44 -14.73 1.51
N LEU A 274 -2.54 -15.45 1.63
CA LEU A 274 -2.75 -16.41 2.73
C LEU A 274 -1.70 -17.52 2.76
N GLU A 275 -1.21 -17.95 1.61
CA GLU A 275 -0.17 -18.98 1.51
C GLU A 275 1.21 -18.44 1.89
N THR A 276 1.42 -17.12 1.89
CA THR A 276 2.72 -16.52 2.28
C THR A 276 2.88 -16.39 3.79
N ILE A 277 1.77 -16.33 4.54
CA ILE A 277 1.78 -16.11 5.99
C ILE A 277 2.57 -17.19 6.74
N PRO A 278 2.37 -18.51 6.52
CA PRO A 278 3.15 -19.52 7.22
C PRO A 278 4.66 -19.42 6.94
N TYR A 279 5.06 -19.08 5.72
CA TYR A 279 6.48 -18.85 5.41
C TYR A 279 7.05 -17.69 6.23
N ILE A 280 6.27 -16.63 6.44
CA ILE A 280 6.70 -15.50 7.27
C ILE A 280 6.74 -15.90 8.75
N LYS A 281 5.72 -16.56 9.26
CA LYS A 281 5.61 -16.92 10.69
C LYS A 281 6.73 -17.82 11.18
N PHE A 282 7.12 -18.79 10.36
CA PHE A 282 8.08 -19.84 10.75
C PHE A 282 9.51 -19.57 10.27
N ALA A 283 9.78 -18.49 9.54
CA ALA A 283 11.14 -18.09 9.20
C ALA A 283 11.93 -17.60 10.42
N ASP A 284 13.26 -17.62 10.31
CA ASP A 284 14.19 -17.07 11.30
C ASP A 284 14.51 -15.61 11.00
N VAL A 285 14.61 -15.23 9.72
CA VAL A 285 14.94 -13.87 9.27
C VAL A 285 14.05 -13.44 8.10
N GLY A 286 13.52 -12.23 8.15
CA GLY A 286 12.82 -11.58 7.05
C GLY A 286 13.81 -10.82 6.14
N LEU A 287 13.68 -10.98 4.83
CA LEU A 287 14.50 -10.28 3.86
C LEU A 287 13.73 -9.12 3.23
N ALA A 288 14.19 -7.91 3.47
CA ALA A 288 13.68 -6.70 2.80
C ALA A 288 14.72 -6.15 1.80
N ASN A 289 15.54 -7.04 1.24
CA ASN A 289 16.57 -6.73 0.25
C ASN A 289 15.95 -6.16 -1.02
N ARG A 290 16.52 -5.07 -1.50
CA ARG A 290 16.06 -4.40 -2.73
C ARG A 290 17.18 -3.57 -3.36
N THR A 291 17.09 -3.36 -4.66
CA THR A 291 17.94 -2.42 -5.38
C THR A 291 17.57 -0.99 -5.04
N TYR A 292 18.55 -0.10 -5.04
CA TYR A 292 18.30 1.34 -4.84
C TYR A 292 17.42 1.92 -5.96
N THR A 293 16.47 2.74 -5.56
CA THR A 293 15.69 3.60 -6.45
C THR A 293 15.51 4.96 -5.78
N PRO A 294 15.46 6.07 -6.52
CA PRO A 294 15.17 7.38 -5.93
C PRO A 294 13.91 7.30 -5.05
N GLY A 295 14.00 7.80 -3.83
CA GLY A 295 12.90 7.79 -2.86
C GLY A 295 12.64 6.43 -2.19
N ALA A 296 13.58 5.50 -2.25
CA ALA A 296 13.45 4.21 -1.58
C ALA A 296 13.22 4.33 -0.06
N GLU A 297 13.63 5.44 0.54
CA GLU A 297 13.38 5.78 1.96
C GLU A 297 11.88 5.82 2.32
N SER A 298 11.02 6.14 1.36
CA SER A 298 9.56 6.11 1.56
C SER A 298 9.03 4.71 1.96
N LEU A 299 9.83 3.68 1.71
CA LEU A 299 9.52 2.28 1.99
C LEU A 299 10.15 1.76 3.28
N SER A 300 10.67 2.67 4.13
CA SER A 300 11.25 2.36 5.45
C SER A 300 10.33 1.55 6.36
N ASP A 301 9.02 1.75 6.23
CA ASP A 301 7.95 1.04 6.93
C ASP A 301 6.96 0.42 5.95
N SER A 302 7.47 -0.19 4.86
CA SER A 302 6.62 -0.89 3.88
C SER A 302 5.81 -2.01 4.52
N LEU A 303 4.69 -2.39 3.90
CA LEU A 303 3.81 -3.46 4.39
C LEU A 303 4.58 -4.75 4.72
N LYS A 304 5.62 -5.09 3.93
CA LYS A 304 6.51 -6.23 4.18
C LYS A 304 7.21 -6.12 5.54
N ILE A 305 7.82 -4.97 5.82
CA ILE A 305 8.51 -4.71 7.09
C ILE A 305 7.52 -4.81 8.26
N ILE A 306 6.33 -4.25 8.12
CA ILE A 306 5.28 -4.33 9.14
C ILE A 306 4.84 -5.78 9.39
N GLN A 307 4.62 -6.58 8.33
CA GLN A 307 4.24 -7.99 8.44
C GLN A 307 5.34 -8.83 9.12
N TYR A 308 6.61 -8.60 8.75
CA TYR A 308 7.75 -9.29 9.36
C TYR A 308 7.91 -8.90 10.84
N THR A 309 7.77 -7.61 11.15
CA THR A 309 7.81 -7.14 12.54
C THR A 309 6.69 -7.77 13.38
N TYR A 310 5.46 -7.85 12.83
CA TYR A 310 4.36 -8.50 13.53
C TYR A 310 4.61 -9.99 13.81
N ALA A 311 5.24 -10.69 12.86
CA ALA A 311 5.70 -12.06 13.05
C ALA A 311 6.96 -12.17 13.94
N ARG A 312 7.41 -11.05 14.55
CA ARG A 312 8.61 -10.95 15.38
C ARG A 312 9.87 -11.45 14.67
N LEU A 313 10.01 -11.15 13.37
CA LEU A 313 11.21 -11.48 12.64
C LEU A 313 12.25 -10.36 12.76
N PRO A 314 13.53 -10.69 13.01
CA PRO A 314 14.64 -9.84 12.62
C PRO A 314 14.62 -9.64 11.10
N ILE A 315 14.92 -8.43 10.64
CA ILE A 315 14.78 -8.06 9.22
C ILE A 315 16.14 -7.57 8.72
N VAL A 316 16.60 -8.13 7.61
CA VAL A 316 17.80 -7.65 6.91
C VAL A 316 17.37 -6.76 5.74
N ALA A 317 17.83 -5.50 5.74
CA ALA A 317 17.44 -4.48 4.76
C ALA A 317 18.65 -3.61 4.34
N PRO A 318 18.67 -3.04 3.12
CA PRO A 318 19.74 -2.12 2.74
C PRO A 318 19.68 -0.81 3.54
N GLU A 319 20.83 -0.24 3.87
CA GLU A 319 20.95 0.95 4.74
C GLU A 319 20.19 2.18 4.22
N PHE A 320 20.02 2.30 2.90
CA PHE A 320 19.30 3.42 2.31
C PHE A 320 17.79 3.43 2.62
N LEU A 321 17.21 2.33 3.13
CA LEU A 321 15.81 2.33 3.59
C LEU A 321 15.61 3.15 4.88
N ARG A 322 16.66 3.34 5.69
CA ARG A 322 16.64 4.17 6.90
C ARG A 322 15.44 3.86 7.82
N SER A 323 15.11 2.58 7.99
CA SER A 323 14.05 2.19 8.92
C SER A 323 14.45 2.54 10.35
N SER A 324 13.52 3.06 11.13
CA SER A 324 13.70 3.34 12.56
C SER A 324 13.38 2.16 13.47
N ARG A 325 12.92 1.03 12.90
CA ARG A 325 12.57 -0.17 13.67
C ARG A 325 13.81 -0.90 14.14
N HIS A 326 13.87 -1.19 15.45
CA HIS A 326 15.03 -1.83 16.07
C HIS A 326 15.32 -3.25 15.56
N ASN A 327 14.31 -3.95 15.03
CA ASN A 327 14.46 -5.28 14.43
C ASN A 327 14.91 -5.24 12.95
N VAL A 328 15.17 -4.05 12.39
CA VAL A 328 15.73 -3.91 11.04
C VAL A 328 17.23 -3.70 11.14
N ILE A 329 17.98 -4.68 10.65
CA ILE A 329 19.43 -4.69 10.61
C ILE A 329 19.86 -4.30 9.20
N SER A 330 20.62 -3.19 9.12
CA SER A 330 21.03 -2.63 7.84
C SER A 330 22.30 -3.25 7.30
N TYR A 331 22.36 -3.45 5.96
CA TYR A 331 23.57 -3.80 5.24
C TYR A 331 23.87 -2.77 4.14
N ARG A 332 25.14 -2.67 3.73
CA ARG A 332 25.57 -1.88 2.57
C ARG A 332 25.51 -2.72 1.32
N PRO A 333 24.71 -2.32 0.30
CA PRO A 333 24.64 -3.04 -0.97
C PRO A 333 26.03 -3.20 -1.62
N GLY A 334 26.30 -4.41 -2.13
CA GLY A 334 27.57 -4.75 -2.76
C GLY A 334 28.73 -5.10 -1.81
N GLU A 335 28.61 -4.83 -0.49
CA GLU A 335 29.64 -5.17 0.51
C GLU A 335 29.35 -6.51 1.19
N GLU A 336 30.10 -7.56 0.81
CA GLU A 336 29.89 -8.93 1.31
C GLU A 336 30.00 -9.03 2.84
N GLU A 337 31.00 -8.41 3.44
CA GLU A 337 31.19 -8.40 4.90
C GLU A 337 30.09 -7.65 5.65
N SER A 338 29.49 -6.63 5.03
CA SER A 338 28.33 -5.93 5.59
C SER A 338 27.07 -6.81 5.57
N ILE A 339 26.85 -7.52 4.46
CA ILE A 339 25.74 -8.48 4.31
C ILE A 339 25.90 -9.61 5.34
N LYS A 340 27.11 -10.18 5.46
CA LYS A 340 27.43 -11.25 6.42
C LYS A 340 27.10 -10.84 7.85
N ARG A 341 27.65 -9.70 8.29
CA ARG A 341 27.39 -9.17 9.65
C ARG A 341 25.90 -8.91 9.91
N ALA A 342 25.19 -8.38 8.92
CA ALA A 342 23.77 -8.11 9.08
C ALA A 342 22.95 -9.39 9.27
N ILE A 343 23.23 -10.45 8.50
CA ILE A 343 22.54 -11.73 8.63
C ILE A 343 22.92 -12.40 9.97
N GLN A 344 24.20 -12.42 10.37
CA GLN A 344 24.63 -12.95 11.65
C GLN A 344 23.90 -12.28 12.82
N LYS A 345 23.91 -10.95 12.85
CA LYS A 345 23.21 -10.17 13.88
C LYS A 345 21.70 -10.45 13.88
N ALA A 346 21.10 -10.68 12.71
CA ALA A 346 19.69 -11.03 12.61
C ALA A 346 19.41 -12.42 13.22
N LEU A 347 20.27 -13.40 12.96
CA LEU A 347 20.12 -14.75 13.51
C LEU A 347 20.34 -14.81 15.03
N GLU A 348 21.14 -13.90 15.60
CA GLU A 348 21.43 -13.81 17.04
C GLU A 348 20.39 -12.97 17.81
N MET A 349 19.49 -12.26 17.12
CA MET A 349 18.55 -11.36 17.77
C MET A 349 17.48 -12.11 18.56
N ASP A 350 17.27 -11.72 19.80
CA ASP A 350 16.14 -12.21 20.58
C ASP A 350 14.80 -11.68 20.02
N ARG A 351 14.04 -12.58 19.43
CA ARG A 351 12.73 -12.29 18.82
C ARG A 351 11.69 -11.82 19.85
N SER A 352 11.82 -12.19 21.12
CA SER A 352 10.90 -11.77 22.19
C SER A 352 11.01 -10.27 22.46
N SER A 353 12.17 -9.66 22.22
CA SER A 353 12.40 -8.22 22.36
C SER A 353 11.72 -7.37 21.27
N ILE A 354 11.23 -7.98 20.18
CA ILE A 354 10.63 -7.24 19.08
C ILE A 354 9.23 -6.77 19.46
N SER A 355 9.07 -5.44 19.60
CA SER A 355 7.78 -4.82 19.89
C SER A 355 6.85 -4.85 18.66
N VAL A 356 5.58 -5.17 18.90
CA VAL A 356 4.50 -5.16 17.91
C VAL A 356 3.35 -4.22 18.28
N SER A 357 3.51 -3.43 19.34
CA SER A 357 2.46 -2.60 19.94
C SER A 357 2.01 -1.44 19.04
N ASP A 358 2.87 -0.99 18.14
CA ASP A 358 2.62 0.10 17.18
C ASP A 358 2.02 -0.37 15.83
N ILE A 359 1.79 -1.67 15.70
CA ILE A 359 1.24 -2.26 14.47
C ILE A 359 -0.27 -2.33 14.58
N PHE A 360 -0.96 -1.71 13.63
CA PHE A 360 -2.42 -1.66 13.58
C PHE A 360 -3.01 -2.83 12.82
N SER A 361 -4.20 -3.30 13.27
CA SER A 361 -5.13 -3.99 12.38
C SER A 361 -5.80 -2.98 11.44
N TRP A 362 -6.44 -3.44 10.38
CA TRP A 362 -7.19 -2.55 9.50
C TRP A 362 -8.37 -1.89 10.19
N GLU A 363 -8.99 -2.56 11.16
CA GLU A 363 -10.06 -2.03 12.00
C GLU A 363 -9.56 -0.92 12.93
N GLU A 364 -8.43 -1.12 13.59
CA GLU A 364 -7.79 -0.10 14.44
C GLU A 364 -7.41 1.13 13.61
N LEU A 365 -6.86 0.93 12.40
CA LEU A 365 -6.56 2.05 11.49
C LEU A 365 -7.84 2.78 11.07
N ALA A 366 -8.90 2.04 10.69
CA ALA A 366 -10.17 2.65 10.28
C ALA A 366 -10.78 3.51 11.40
N GLN A 367 -10.76 3.03 12.65
CA GLN A 367 -11.22 3.78 13.83
C GLN A 367 -10.42 5.07 14.02
N ARG A 368 -9.09 5.02 13.94
CA ARG A 368 -8.23 6.21 14.05
C ARG A 368 -8.52 7.25 12.96
N LEU A 369 -8.80 6.81 11.72
CA LEU A 369 -9.17 7.74 10.64
C LEU A 369 -10.51 8.46 10.91
N VAL A 370 -11.38 7.87 11.73
CA VAL A 370 -12.65 8.47 12.14
C VAL A 370 -12.48 9.41 13.34
N GLU A 371 -11.68 9.03 14.33
CA GLU A 371 -11.63 9.67 15.65
C GLU A 371 -10.61 10.81 15.76
N GLU A 372 -9.45 10.68 15.11
CA GLU A 372 -8.36 11.66 15.17
C GLU A 372 -8.45 12.75 14.08
#